data_c55c603467c5d3aa4454f9384f8cba8c
#
_entry.id   c55c603467c5d3aa4454f9384f8cba8c
#
_cell.length_a   1.000
_cell.length_b   1.000
_cell.length_c   1.000
_cell.angle_alpha   90.00
_cell.angle_beta   90.00
_cell.angle_gamma   90.00
#
_symmetry.space_group_name_H-M   'P 1'
#
loop_
_entity.id
_entity.type
_entity.pdbx_description
1 polymer ?
#
loop_
_entity_poly.entity_id
_entity_poly.type
_entity_poly.pdbx_seq_one_letter_code
_entity_poly.pdbx_strand_id
1 'polypeptide(L)'
;CLIPYTIVAVLGLMSGSIMDNYSNGLALLSFGVKLPRTAAAGLTAALTVAGVVYVTFFSDTFIGPFQGFLTTLGVPMAVWAGMFVTDVIVRKKDYSTPDLYDPNGRYGKWNVKSFVIFAVGTILGWGLVVNTAANWLTWQGYLLFLIGGKDGSWASANLGVIVALLVGLFGALAFQRGDIAKQEADLPASETADAIEAK
;
A
#
# COMPACT_ATOMS: atom_id res chain seq x y z
N CYS A 1 -13.19 -28.13 26.12
CA CYS A 1 -12.38 -26.90 25.94
C CYS A 1 -12.71 -26.10 24.68
N LEU A 2 -13.57 -26.61 23.75
CA LEU A 2 -13.89 -25.90 22.49
C LEU A 2 -14.72 -24.63 22.71
N ILE A 3 -15.73 -24.68 23.59
CA ILE A 3 -16.66 -23.57 23.83
C ILE A 3 -15.95 -22.30 24.35
N PRO A 4 -15.15 -22.34 25.42
CA PRO A 4 -14.45 -21.14 25.88
C PRO A 4 -13.44 -20.61 24.86
N TYR A 5 -12.77 -21.49 24.12
CA TYR A 5 -11.90 -21.08 23.02
C TYR A 5 -12.66 -20.32 21.93
N THR A 6 -13.81 -20.84 21.50
CA THR A 6 -14.62 -20.18 20.47
C THR A 6 -15.10 -18.80 20.93
N ILE A 7 -15.52 -18.67 22.19
CA ILE A 7 -15.96 -17.38 22.74
C ILE A 7 -14.81 -16.36 22.71
N VAL A 8 -13.62 -16.74 23.19
CA VAL A 8 -12.44 -15.87 23.20
C VAL A 8 -12.03 -15.49 21.77
N ALA A 9 -12.03 -16.46 20.85
CA ALA A 9 -11.70 -16.21 19.45
C ALA A 9 -12.67 -15.23 18.78
N VAL A 10 -13.98 -15.41 18.98
CA VAL A 10 -15.02 -14.51 18.45
C VAL A 10 -14.88 -13.11 19.02
N LEU A 11 -14.70 -12.96 20.32
CA LEU A 11 -14.52 -11.65 20.96
C LEU A 11 -13.25 -10.95 20.49
N GLY A 12 -12.15 -11.69 20.32
CA GLY A 12 -10.89 -11.15 19.79
C GLY A 12 -11.02 -10.66 18.36
N LEU A 13 -11.64 -11.46 17.48
CA LEU A 13 -11.89 -11.09 16.07
C LEU A 13 -12.83 -9.89 15.97
N MET A 14 -13.89 -9.83 16.79
CA MET A 14 -14.81 -8.69 16.83
C MET A 14 -14.08 -7.41 17.27
N SER A 15 -13.24 -7.47 18.28
CA SER A 15 -12.47 -6.32 18.74
C SER A 15 -11.54 -5.79 17.64
N GLY A 16 -10.81 -6.67 16.96
CA GLY A 16 -9.98 -6.31 15.81
C GLY A 16 -10.78 -5.66 14.69
N SER A 17 -11.89 -6.27 14.30
CA SER A 17 -12.76 -5.72 13.23
C SER A 17 -13.32 -4.34 13.55
N ILE A 18 -13.65 -4.03 14.80
CA ILE A 18 -14.13 -2.72 15.22
C ILE A 18 -13.01 -1.67 15.08
N MET A 19 -11.79 -1.99 15.53
CA MET A 19 -10.64 -1.10 15.41
C MET A 19 -10.27 -0.84 13.94
N ASP A 20 -10.25 -1.88 13.11
CA ASP A 20 -9.97 -1.77 11.68
C ASP A 20 -11.03 -0.92 10.97
N ASN A 21 -12.30 -1.13 11.26
CA ASN A 21 -13.39 -0.34 10.67
C ASN A 21 -13.31 1.13 11.06
N TYR A 22 -12.95 1.44 12.30
CA TYR A 22 -12.72 2.80 12.76
C TYR A 22 -11.53 3.45 12.02
N SER A 23 -10.41 2.75 11.93
CA SER A 23 -9.19 3.20 11.23
C SER A 23 -9.46 3.44 9.74
N ASN A 24 -10.17 2.52 9.08
CA ASN A 24 -10.55 2.64 7.67
C ASN A 24 -11.49 3.83 7.44
N GLY A 25 -12.41 4.09 8.37
CA GLY A 25 -13.28 5.27 8.32
C GLY A 25 -12.48 6.58 8.40
N LEU A 26 -11.45 6.65 9.26
CA LEU A 26 -10.55 7.81 9.34
C LEU A 26 -9.70 7.96 8.07
N ALA A 27 -9.17 6.85 7.53
CA ALA A 27 -8.42 6.86 6.28
C ALA A 27 -9.28 7.39 5.12
N LEU A 28 -10.54 6.99 5.02
CA LEU A 28 -11.47 7.50 4.02
C LEU A 28 -11.66 9.02 4.11
N LEU A 29 -11.74 9.56 5.32
CA LEU A 29 -11.85 11.01 5.54
C LEU A 29 -10.56 11.75 5.15
N SER A 30 -9.39 11.13 5.32
CA SER A 30 -8.10 11.74 4.95
C SER A 30 -7.94 11.94 3.44
N PHE A 31 -8.68 11.19 2.61
CA PHE A 31 -8.76 11.43 1.15
C PHE A 31 -9.55 12.69 0.77
N GLY A 32 -10.04 13.45 1.74
CA GLY A 32 -10.78 14.70 1.50
C GLY A 32 -12.28 14.48 1.21
N VAL A 33 -12.80 13.30 1.45
CA VAL A 33 -14.23 12.99 1.31
C VAL A 33 -14.98 13.70 2.44
N LYS A 34 -15.84 14.65 2.10
CA LYS A 34 -16.63 15.45 3.07
C LYS A 34 -17.82 14.64 3.60
N LEU A 35 -17.56 13.61 4.36
CA LEU A 35 -18.57 12.80 5.05
C LEU A 35 -18.43 12.95 6.57
N PRO A 36 -19.51 12.87 7.34
CA PRO A 36 -19.40 12.75 8.79
C PRO A 36 -18.75 11.40 9.15
N ARG A 37 -18.02 11.36 10.27
CA ARG A 37 -17.26 10.18 10.71
C ARG A 37 -18.11 8.91 10.79
N THR A 38 -19.35 9.05 11.25
CA THR A 38 -20.32 7.94 11.34
C THR A 38 -20.68 7.39 9.96
N ALA A 39 -20.87 8.24 8.96
CA ALA A 39 -21.17 7.81 7.60
C ALA A 39 -19.96 7.13 6.93
N ALA A 40 -18.75 7.62 7.18
CA ALA A 40 -17.52 6.98 6.69
C ALA A 40 -17.34 5.58 7.29
N ALA A 41 -17.52 5.42 8.59
CA ALA A 41 -17.48 4.12 9.26
C ALA A 41 -18.63 3.20 8.79
N GLY A 42 -19.84 3.75 8.57
CA GLY A 42 -20.97 3.01 8.01
C GLY A 42 -20.71 2.50 6.59
N LEU A 43 -20.08 3.30 5.75
CA LEU A 43 -19.72 2.92 4.38
C LEU A 43 -18.68 1.79 4.39
N THR A 44 -17.62 1.90 5.20
CA THR A 44 -16.61 0.84 5.31
C THR A 44 -17.20 -0.44 5.87
N ALA A 45 -18.10 -0.37 6.86
CA ALA A 45 -18.81 -1.53 7.38
C ALA A 45 -19.70 -2.18 6.31
N ALA A 46 -20.45 -1.40 5.54
CA ALA A 46 -21.29 -1.91 4.45
C ALA A 46 -20.47 -2.63 3.37
N LEU A 47 -19.30 -2.08 2.99
CA LEU A 47 -18.39 -2.72 2.05
C LEU A 47 -17.81 -4.03 2.61
N THR A 48 -17.47 -4.05 3.89
CA THR A 48 -17.01 -5.28 4.57
C THR A 48 -18.09 -6.35 4.57
N VAL A 49 -19.32 -5.99 4.93
CA VAL A 49 -20.46 -6.93 4.91
C VAL A 49 -20.71 -7.45 3.49
N ALA A 50 -20.70 -6.58 2.48
CA ALA A 50 -20.86 -7.00 1.09
C ALA A 50 -19.75 -7.98 0.65
N GLY A 51 -18.50 -7.72 1.04
CA GLY A 51 -17.38 -8.64 0.79
C GLY A 51 -17.55 -10.00 1.48
N VAL A 52 -17.98 -10.00 2.75
CA VAL A 52 -18.25 -11.24 3.51
C VAL A 52 -19.37 -12.03 2.86
N VAL A 53 -20.48 -11.37 2.50
CA VAL A 53 -21.62 -12.03 1.82
C VAL A 53 -21.15 -12.61 0.49
N TYR A 54 -20.38 -11.85 -0.31
CA TYR A 54 -19.87 -12.35 -1.57
C TYR A 54 -19.03 -13.62 -1.39
N VAL A 55 -18.07 -13.59 -0.48
CA VAL A 55 -17.17 -14.74 -0.25
C VAL A 55 -17.94 -15.94 0.33
N THR A 56 -18.91 -15.70 1.22
CA THR A 56 -19.65 -16.79 1.88
C THR A 56 -20.62 -17.49 0.93
N PHE A 57 -21.27 -16.77 0.02
CA PHE A 57 -22.33 -17.32 -0.82
C PHE A 57 -21.93 -17.59 -2.27
N PHE A 58 -20.86 -16.95 -2.77
CA PHE A 58 -20.45 -17.03 -4.18
C PHE A 58 -19.04 -17.59 -4.38
N SER A 59 -18.35 -17.98 -3.31
CA SER A 59 -17.03 -18.59 -3.40
C SER A 59 -17.01 -19.93 -2.70
N ASP A 60 -16.43 -20.95 -3.34
CA ASP A 60 -16.29 -22.29 -2.77
C ASP A 60 -15.34 -22.32 -1.56
N THR A 61 -14.38 -21.40 -1.53
CA THR A 61 -13.40 -21.28 -0.43
C THR A 61 -13.10 -19.80 -0.14
N PHE A 62 -12.91 -19.48 1.14
CA PHE A 62 -12.46 -18.14 1.56
C PHE A 62 -11.00 -17.88 1.20
N ILE A 63 -10.13 -18.89 1.34
CA ILE A 63 -8.68 -18.74 1.26
C ILE A 63 -8.23 -18.31 -0.13
N GLY A 64 -8.81 -18.86 -1.19
CA GLY A 64 -8.45 -18.55 -2.56
C GLY A 64 -8.64 -17.07 -2.91
N PRO A 65 -9.85 -16.52 -2.88
CA PRO A 65 -10.10 -15.10 -3.16
C PRO A 65 -9.33 -14.15 -2.26
N PHE A 66 -9.19 -14.50 -0.98
CA PHE A 66 -8.42 -13.71 -0.02
C PHE A 66 -6.93 -13.65 -0.36
N GLN A 67 -6.33 -14.79 -0.65
CA GLN A 67 -4.92 -14.86 -1.07
C GLN A 67 -4.71 -14.12 -2.40
N GLY A 68 -5.61 -14.26 -3.35
CA GLY A 68 -5.56 -13.54 -4.62
C GLY A 68 -5.62 -12.03 -4.44
N PHE A 69 -6.49 -11.55 -3.56
CA PHE A 69 -6.59 -10.14 -3.22
C PHE A 69 -5.30 -9.62 -2.54
N LEU A 70 -4.78 -10.33 -1.54
CA LEU A 70 -3.53 -9.95 -0.86
C LEU A 70 -2.35 -9.88 -1.82
N THR A 71 -2.22 -10.86 -2.72
CA THR A 71 -1.15 -10.87 -3.73
C THR A 71 -1.28 -9.70 -4.69
N THR A 72 -2.50 -9.38 -5.11
CA THR A 72 -2.76 -8.24 -6.01
C THR A 72 -2.41 -6.91 -5.36
N LEU A 73 -2.76 -6.70 -4.08
CA LEU A 73 -2.41 -5.50 -3.33
C LEU A 73 -0.94 -5.46 -2.90
N GLY A 74 -0.33 -6.61 -2.68
CA GLY A 74 1.07 -6.73 -2.27
C GLY A 74 2.03 -6.07 -3.26
N VAL A 75 1.73 -6.14 -4.56
CA VAL A 75 2.56 -5.54 -5.61
C VAL A 75 2.66 -4.01 -5.49
N PRO A 76 1.57 -3.22 -5.54
CA PRO A 76 1.65 -1.76 -5.39
C PRO A 76 2.20 -1.35 -4.03
N MET A 77 1.88 -2.09 -2.97
CA MET A 77 2.45 -1.82 -1.64
C MET A 77 3.97 -2.04 -1.62
N ALA A 78 4.48 -3.02 -2.33
CA ALA A 78 5.92 -3.26 -2.45
C ALA A 78 6.63 -2.11 -3.19
N VAL A 79 6.04 -1.59 -4.28
CA VAL A 79 6.58 -0.39 -4.98
C VAL A 79 6.63 0.79 -4.02
N TRP A 80 5.51 1.06 -3.33
CA TRP A 80 5.43 2.16 -2.37
C TRP A 80 6.46 2.02 -1.25
N ALA A 81 6.59 0.82 -0.68
CA ALA A 81 7.59 0.54 0.35
C ALA A 81 9.03 0.78 -0.15
N GLY A 82 9.36 0.36 -1.38
CA GLY A 82 10.66 0.62 -2.00
C GLY A 82 10.95 2.11 -2.15
N MET A 83 9.96 2.89 -2.61
CA MET A 83 10.08 4.34 -2.73
C MET A 83 10.25 5.00 -1.36
N PHE A 84 9.47 4.58 -0.37
CA PHE A 84 9.53 5.11 0.99
C PHE A 84 10.88 4.81 1.66
N VAL A 85 11.37 3.58 1.55
CA VAL A 85 12.70 3.20 2.07
C VAL A 85 13.80 4.07 1.45
N THR A 86 13.71 4.32 0.15
CA THR A 86 14.66 5.21 -0.54
C THR A 86 14.60 6.63 0.00
N ASP A 87 13.41 7.18 0.20
CA ASP A 87 13.26 8.53 0.75
C ASP A 87 13.88 8.62 2.14
N VAL A 88 13.60 7.65 3.02
CA VAL A 88 14.17 7.60 4.38
C VAL A 88 15.69 7.49 4.38
N ILE A 89 16.28 6.71 3.45
CA ILE A 89 17.74 6.53 3.36
C ILE A 89 18.44 7.78 2.80
N VAL A 90 17.81 8.42 1.80
CA VAL A 90 18.42 9.57 1.10
C VAL A 90 18.21 10.85 1.88
N ARG A 91 17.07 10.99 2.53
CA ARG A 91 16.74 12.18 3.34
C ARG A 91 17.56 12.22 4.61
N LYS A 92 18.25 13.34 4.82
CA LYS A 92 19.12 13.58 5.98
C LYS A 92 18.47 14.48 7.03
N LYS A 93 17.45 15.26 6.63
CA LYS A 93 16.74 16.20 7.50
C LYS A 93 15.30 15.77 7.68
N ASP A 94 14.72 16.08 8.82
CA ASP A 94 13.30 15.82 9.10
C ASP A 94 12.37 16.59 8.15
N TYR A 95 11.12 16.13 8.03
CA TYR A 95 10.12 16.83 7.25
C TYR A 95 9.65 18.11 7.96
N SER A 96 9.54 19.20 7.21
CA SER A 96 8.87 20.40 7.72
C SER A 96 7.37 20.15 7.82
N THR A 97 6.87 20.08 9.05
CA THR A 97 5.45 19.84 9.31
C THR A 97 4.53 20.91 8.69
N PRO A 98 4.85 22.22 8.73
CA PRO A 98 4.03 23.24 8.07
C PRO A 98 3.89 23.04 6.56
N ASP A 99 5.02 22.76 5.88
CA ASP A 99 5.05 22.58 4.43
C ASP A 99 4.41 21.29 3.95
N LEU A 100 4.32 20.28 4.83
CA LEU A 100 3.71 19.00 4.51
C LEU A 100 2.20 19.13 4.26
N TYR A 101 1.56 20.09 4.95
CA TYR A 101 0.13 20.35 4.84
C TYR A 101 -0.20 21.53 3.92
N ASP A 102 0.80 22.28 3.45
CA ASP A 102 0.61 23.39 2.50
C ASP A 102 0.67 22.85 1.06
N PRO A 103 -0.43 22.97 0.28
CA PRO A 103 -0.43 22.58 -1.13
C PRO A 103 0.57 23.35 -2.00
N ASN A 104 1.00 24.54 -1.58
CA ASN A 104 1.98 25.36 -2.26
C ASN A 104 3.37 25.28 -1.61
N GLY A 105 3.50 24.46 -0.56
CA GLY A 105 4.75 24.21 0.12
C GLY A 105 5.78 23.47 -0.76
N ARG A 106 6.99 23.31 -0.23
CA ARG A 106 8.15 22.71 -0.95
C ARG A 106 7.93 21.29 -1.47
N TYR A 107 6.99 20.53 -0.87
CA TYR A 107 6.67 19.18 -1.31
C TYR A 107 5.68 19.13 -2.47
N GLY A 108 4.93 20.22 -2.71
CA GLY A 108 3.96 20.35 -3.79
C GLY A 108 2.77 19.40 -3.66
N LYS A 109 1.76 19.58 -4.54
CA LYS A 109 0.54 18.74 -4.55
C LYS A 109 0.75 17.36 -5.17
N TRP A 110 1.57 17.28 -6.21
CA TRP A 110 1.74 16.09 -7.02
C TRP A 110 3.20 15.92 -7.44
N ASN A 111 3.75 14.77 -7.15
CA ASN A 111 5.06 14.38 -7.69
C ASN A 111 4.84 13.37 -8.84
N VAL A 112 4.87 13.88 -10.08
CA VAL A 112 4.66 13.06 -11.29
C VAL A 112 5.68 11.93 -11.38
N LYS A 113 6.94 12.16 -10.96
CA LYS A 113 7.99 11.14 -10.97
C LYS A 113 7.63 9.96 -10.06
N SER A 114 7.16 10.25 -8.85
CA SER A 114 6.69 9.23 -7.91
C SER A 114 5.53 8.42 -8.48
N PHE A 115 4.57 9.10 -9.11
CA PHE A 115 3.43 8.43 -9.72
C PHE A 115 3.84 7.53 -10.89
N VAL A 116 4.77 7.97 -11.74
CA VAL A 116 5.28 7.16 -12.86
C VAL A 116 6.03 5.92 -12.34
N ILE A 117 6.91 6.08 -11.33
CA ILE A 117 7.62 4.95 -10.73
C ILE A 117 6.63 3.95 -10.14
N PHE A 118 5.62 4.45 -9.41
CA PHE A 118 4.58 3.63 -8.82
C PHE A 118 3.78 2.86 -9.87
N ALA A 119 3.35 3.53 -10.94
CA ALA A 119 2.59 2.91 -12.02
C ALA A 119 3.42 1.85 -12.77
N VAL A 120 4.66 2.20 -13.16
CA VAL A 120 5.56 1.27 -13.86
C VAL A 120 5.89 0.06 -12.98
N GLY A 121 6.25 0.27 -11.72
CA GLY A 121 6.55 -0.81 -10.79
C GLY A 121 5.36 -1.74 -10.56
N THR A 122 4.16 -1.18 -10.46
CA THR A 122 2.92 -1.94 -10.30
C THR A 122 2.60 -2.77 -11.55
N ILE A 123 2.70 -2.17 -12.74
CA ILE A 123 2.48 -2.86 -14.01
C ILE A 123 3.49 -4.01 -14.16
N LEU A 124 4.77 -3.76 -13.99
CA LEU A 124 5.80 -4.80 -14.09
C LEU A 124 5.59 -5.91 -13.04
N GLY A 125 5.26 -5.54 -11.81
CA GLY A 125 5.01 -6.49 -10.74
C GLY A 125 3.81 -7.38 -11.02
N TRP A 126 2.66 -6.84 -11.44
CA TRP A 126 1.49 -7.63 -11.81
C TRP A 126 1.76 -8.52 -13.02
N GLY A 127 2.65 -8.11 -13.92
CA GLY A 127 3.08 -8.93 -15.05
C GLY A 127 3.84 -10.20 -14.66
N LEU A 128 4.46 -10.22 -13.48
CA LEU A 128 5.31 -11.32 -12.99
C LEU A 128 4.71 -12.10 -11.81
N VAL A 129 3.44 -11.90 -11.50
CA VAL A 129 2.71 -12.61 -10.45
C VAL A 129 1.68 -13.54 -11.08
N VAL A 130 1.60 -14.80 -10.65
CA VAL A 130 0.51 -15.69 -11.00
C VAL A 130 -0.57 -15.60 -9.94
N ASN A 131 -1.79 -15.37 -10.40
CA ASN A 131 -2.95 -15.36 -9.54
C ASN A 131 -4.05 -16.23 -10.14
N THR A 132 -4.11 -17.46 -9.66
CA THR A 132 -5.12 -18.46 -10.06
C THR A 132 -6.26 -18.58 -9.05
N ALA A 133 -6.20 -17.79 -7.99
CA ALA A 133 -7.15 -17.88 -6.88
C ALA A 133 -8.56 -17.38 -7.21
N ALA A 134 -8.69 -16.53 -8.24
CA ALA A 134 -9.97 -16.06 -8.73
C ALA A 134 -9.91 -15.83 -10.25
N ASN A 135 -10.96 -16.19 -10.96
CA ASN A 135 -11.01 -16.09 -12.42
C ASN A 135 -10.80 -14.66 -12.95
N TRP A 136 -11.24 -13.65 -12.21
CA TRP A 136 -11.06 -12.25 -12.59
C TRP A 136 -9.63 -11.70 -12.36
N LEU A 137 -8.75 -12.47 -11.73
CA LEU A 137 -7.34 -12.14 -11.52
C LEU A 137 -6.39 -12.85 -12.48
N THR A 138 -6.90 -13.72 -13.34
CA THR A 138 -6.10 -14.52 -14.30
C THR A 138 -5.38 -13.69 -15.37
N TRP A 139 -5.74 -12.40 -15.53
CA TRP A 139 -5.02 -11.46 -16.39
C TRP A 139 -3.59 -11.17 -15.92
N GLN A 140 -3.30 -11.36 -14.63
CA GLN A 140 -1.96 -11.18 -14.08
C GLN A 140 -0.99 -12.23 -14.67
N GLY A 141 0.32 -11.95 -14.55
CA GLY A 141 1.33 -12.85 -15.09
C GLY A 141 1.55 -12.75 -16.60
N TYR A 142 1.15 -11.63 -17.21
CA TYR A 142 1.31 -11.39 -18.65
C TYR A 142 2.78 -11.23 -19.10
N LEU A 143 3.73 -11.00 -18.18
CA LEU A 143 5.17 -10.96 -18.49
C LEU A 143 5.88 -12.29 -18.23
N LEU A 144 5.21 -13.27 -17.66
CA LEU A 144 5.83 -14.57 -17.34
C LEU A 144 6.26 -15.35 -18.58
N PHE A 145 5.73 -15.04 -19.76
CA PHE A 145 6.20 -15.65 -21.00
C PHE A 145 7.71 -15.46 -21.25
N LEU A 146 8.30 -14.39 -20.68
CA LEU A 146 9.74 -14.12 -20.78
C LEU A 146 10.59 -15.10 -19.95
N ILE A 147 10.01 -15.74 -18.94
CA ILE A 147 10.73 -16.61 -17.98
C ILE A 147 10.14 -18.03 -17.87
N GLY A 148 9.46 -18.49 -18.91
CA GLY A 148 8.95 -19.87 -19.00
C GLY A 148 7.44 -20.04 -18.89
N GLY A 149 6.67 -18.93 -18.90
CA GLY A 149 5.20 -18.97 -18.88
C GLY A 149 4.59 -19.12 -17.48
N LYS A 150 3.26 -19.17 -17.45
CA LYS A 150 2.49 -19.29 -16.21
C LYS A 150 2.62 -20.67 -15.54
N ASP A 151 3.05 -21.67 -16.29
CA ASP A 151 3.27 -23.04 -15.82
C ASP A 151 4.77 -23.35 -15.58
N GLY A 152 5.62 -22.36 -15.76
CA GLY A 152 7.06 -22.48 -15.57
C GLY A 152 7.46 -22.57 -14.09
N SER A 153 8.69 -23.05 -13.84
CA SER A 153 9.25 -23.21 -12.48
C SER A 153 9.24 -21.92 -11.64
N TRP A 154 9.25 -20.77 -12.29
CA TRP A 154 9.26 -19.45 -11.64
C TRP A 154 7.86 -18.85 -11.41
N ALA A 155 6.81 -19.48 -11.94
CA ALA A 155 5.46 -18.98 -11.86
C ALA A 155 4.97 -18.84 -10.42
N SER A 156 5.28 -19.81 -9.56
CA SER A 156 4.88 -19.84 -8.15
C SER A 156 5.78 -19.00 -7.23
N ALA A 157 6.89 -18.48 -7.74
CA ALA A 157 7.86 -17.73 -6.93
C ALA A 157 7.43 -16.29 -6.60
N ASN A 158 6.30 -15.81 -7.15
CA ASN A 158 5.78 -14.45 -6.95
C ASN A 158 6.84 -13.34 -7.14
N LEU A 159 7.72 -13.52 -8.13
CA LEU A 159 8.82 -12.59 -8.44
C LEU A 159 8.35 -11.16 -8.63
N GLY A 160 7.09 -10.97 -9.01
CA GLY A 160 6.51 -9.66 -9.23
C GLY A 160 6.57 -8.75 -8.01
N VAL A 161 6.43 -9.28 -6.80
CA VAL A 161 6.53 -8.49 -5.56
C VAL A 161 7.96 -7.98 -5.34
N ILE A 162 8.95 -8.85 -5.58
CA ILE A 162 10.37 -8.49 -5.45
C ILE A 162 10.76 -7.45 -6.51
N VAL A 163 10.36 -7.68 -7.76
CA VAL A 163 10.61 -6.73 -8.85
C VAL A 163 9.94 -5.38 -8.58
N ALA A 164 8.71 -5.38 -8.10
CA ALA A 164 7.99 -4.17 -7.71
C ALA A 164 8.74 -3.37 -6.63
N LEU A 165 9.23 -4.05 -5.58
CA LEU A 165 10.03 -3.45 -4.53
C LEU A 165 11.32 -2.82 -5.09
N LEU A 166 12.04 -3.58 -5.93
CA LEU A 166 13.29 -3.11 -6.53
C LEU A 166 13.07 -1.93 -7.49
N VAL A 167 12.01 -1.97 -8.30
CA VAL A 167 11.65 -0.84 -9.18
C VAL A 167 11.31 0.39 -8.35
N GLY A 168 10.55 0.24 -7.24
CA GLY A 168 10.28 1.32 -6.31
C GLY A 168 11.56 1.92 -5.72
N LEU A 169 12.45 1.07 -5.22
CA LEU A 169 13.69 1.46 -4.58
C LEU A 169 14.66 2.13 -5.57
N PHE A 170 15.01 1.46 -6.65
CA PHE A 170 15.98 1.99 -7.62
C PHE A 170 15.40 3.13 -8.46
N GLY A 171 14.11 3.08 -8.79
CA GLY A 171 13.42 4.16 -9.49
C GLY A 171 13.42 5.45 -8.66
N ALA A 172 13.10 5.36 -7.37
CA ALA A 172 13.16 6.51 -6.47
C ALA A 172 14.60 7.01 -6.30
N LEU A 173 15.56 6.12 -6.13
CA LEU A 173 16.97 6.48 -6.01
C LEU A 173 17.48 7.22 -7.25
N ALA A 174 17.09 6.80 -8.45
CA ALA A 174 17.52 7.40 -9.70
C ALA A 174 16.85 8.76 -9.99
N PHE A 175 15.54 8.87 -9.73
CA PHE A 175 14.75 10.02 -10.20
C PHE A 175 14.35 11.01 -9.10
N GLN A 176 14.29 10.60 -7.84
CA GLN A 176 13.84 11.46 -6.73
C GLN A 176 14.97 12.06 -5.91
N ARG A 177 16.19 11.53 -6.00
CA ARG A 177 17.33 11.98 -5.21
C ARG A 177 17.63 13.47 -5.35
N GLY A 178 17.50 14.01 -6.56
CA GLY A 178 17.69 15.43 -6.83
C GLY A 178 16.57 16.31 -6.24
N ASP A 179 15.35 15.81 -6.23
CA ASP A 179 14.19 16.53 -5.67
C ASP A 179 14.27 16.57 -4.15
N ILE A 180 14.67 15.46 -3.51
CA ILE A 180 14.91 15.38 -2.06
C ILE A 180 16.01 16.36 -1.65
N ALA A 181 17.14 16.40 -2.38
CA ALA A 181 18.23 17.30 -2.08
C ALA A 181 17.82 18.79 -2.18
N LYS A 182 16.98 19.15 -3.16
CA LYS A 182 16.41 20.50 -3.27
C LYS A 182 15.48 20.83 -2.09
N GLN A 183 14.61 19.92 -1.73
CA GLN A 183 13.70 20.07 -0.60
C GLN A 183 14.45 20.30 0.72
N GLU A 184 15.61 19.64 0.89
CA GLU A 184 16.47 19.82 2.07
C GLU A 184 17.25 21.13 2.06
N ALA A 185 17.64 21.62 0.88
CA ALA A 185 18.37 22.89 0.76
C ALA A 185 17.50 24.10 1.13
N ASP A 186 16.20 24.03 0.86
CA ASP A 186 15.22 25.09 1.13
C ASP A 186 14.75 25.13 2.61
N LEU A 187 15.25 24.22 3.48
CA LEU A 187 14.92 24.24 4.91
C LEU A 187 15.62 25.41 5.61
N PRO A 188 14.90 26.33 6.28
CA PRO A 188 15.51 27.41 7.04
C PRO A 188 16.34 26.84 8.20
N ALA A 189 17.47 27.48 8.49
CA ALA A 189 18.42 27.05 9.51
C ALA A 189 17.80 26.99 10.93
N SER A 190 16.74 27.74 11.19
CA SER A 190 15.98 27.74 12.47
C SER A 190 15.28 26.41 12.76
N GLU A 191 14.66 25.79 11.76
CA GLU A 191 13.97 24.50 11.95
C GLU A 191 14.94 23.34 12.22
N THR A 192 16.16 23.44 11.72
CA THR A 192 17.22 22.45 12.01
C THR A 192 17.75 22.55 13.42
N ALA A 193 17.74 23.73 14.04
CA ALA A 193 18.19 23.92 15.41
C ALA A 193 17.15 23.37 16.44
N ASP A 194 15.87 23.62 16.22
CA ASP A 194 14.79 23.16 17.09
C ASP A 194 14.67 21.62 17.11
N ALA A 195 14.94 20.95 15.97
CA ALA A 195 14.94 19.50 15.88
C ALA A 195 16.14 18.82 16.59
N ILE A 196 17.25 19.56 16.80
CA ILE A 196 18.43 19.09 17.52
C ILE A 196 18.25 19.28 19.05
N GLU A 197 17.55 20.34 19.48
CA GLU A 197 17.27 20.59 20.90
C GLU A 197 16.15 19.68 21.46
N ALA A 198 15.29 19.12 20.60
CA ALA A 198 14.19 18.24 20.99
C ALA A 198 14.59 16.74 21.12
N LYS A 199 15.86 16.38 20.90
CA LYS A 199 16.42 15.03 21.03
C LYS A 199 17.26 14.89 22.28
#